data_930545d14db3025d820bc00b5c6fe98d
#
_entry.id   930545d14db3025d820bc00b5c6fe98d
#
_cell.length_a   1.000
_cell.length_b   1.000
_cell.length_c   1.000
_cell.angle_alpha   90.00
_cell.angle_beta   90.00
_cell.angle_gamma   90.00
#
_symmetry.space_group_name_H-M   'P 1'
#
loop_
_entity.id
_entity.type
_entity.pdbx_description
1 polymer ?
#
loop_
_entity_poly.entity_id
_entity_poly.type
_entity_poly.pdbx_seq_one_letter_code
_entity_poly.pdbx_strand_id
1 'polypeptide(L)'
;EMERRLKVFEGVGAKNIGFYNQMIQKGELTDENGDHPDEMPFIVVVIDELSDLMMVAGKDVEDSIVRIAQLARAAGIHLIIATQRPSSNVVTGMIKANITNRIGLLVATNVDSRVILDQAGAEKLVGNGDMLFSKPEWGKPKRIQGCFVSEEEIASTVEHLKSQGAPEYHLEI
;
A
#
# COMPACT_ATOMS: atom_id res chain seq x y z
N GLU A 1 12.58 -0.48 -9.14
CA GLU A 1 12.47 -1.81 -8.59
C GLU A 1 11.30 -2.60 -9.21
N MET A 2 10.09 -2.01 -9.30
CA MET A 2 8.94 -2.66 -9.94
C MET A 2 9.28 -3.17 -11.36
N GLU A 3 9.84 -2.31 -12.21
CA GLU A 3 10.20 -2.67 -13.58
C GLU A 3 11.29 -3.75 -13.63
N ARG A 4 12.27 -3.67 -12.72
CA ARG A 4 13.32 -4.69 -12.61
C ARG A 4 12.70 -6.05 -12.31
N ARG A 5 11.78 -6.13 -11.34
CA ARG A 5 11.10 -7.38 -10.98
C ARG A 5 10.28 -7.95 -12.14
N LEU A 6 9.51 -7.09 -12.81
CA LEU A 6 8.69 -7.51 -13.93
C LEU A 6 9.54 -8.08 -15.09
N LYS A 7 10.68 -7.45 -15.39
CA LYS A 7 11.63 -7.99 -16.40
C LYS A 7 12.22 -9.35 -16.00
N VAL A 8 12.57 -9.51 -14.72
CA VAL A 8 13.05 -10.80 -14.20
C VAL A 8 11.98 -11.88 -14.35
N PHE A 9 10.72 -11.56 -13.98
CA PHE A 9 9.61 -12.51 -14.11
C PHE A 9 9.36 -12.90 -15.56
N GLU A 10 9.41 -11.93 -16.48
CA GLU A 10 9.27 -12.20 -17.92
C GLU A 10 10.36 -13.14 -18.41
N GLY A 11 11.63 -12.91 -18.02
CA GLY A 11 12.77 -13.74 -18.41
C GLY A 11 12.68 -15.21 -17.99
N VAL A 12 12.02 -15.49 -16.85
CA VAL A 12 11.87 -16.86 -16.31
C VAL A 12 10.46 -17.43 -16.49
N GLY A 13 9.53 -16.69 -17.12
CA GLY A 13 8.15 -17.12 -17.32
C GLY A 13 7.29 -17.10 -16.04
N ALA A 14 7.71 -16.37 -15.01
CA ALA A 14 6.95 -16.24 -13.79
C ALA A 14 5.86 -15.16 -13.94
N LYS A 15 4.63 -15.47 -13.58
CA LYS A 15 3.50 -14.52 -13.69
C LYS A 15 3.38 -13.53 -12.55
N ASN A 16 4.01 -13.78 -11.41
CA ASN A 16 4.03 -12.92 -10.23
C ASN A 16 5.10 -13.36 -9.23
N ILE A 17 5.33 -12.55 -8.19
CA ILE A 17 6.31 -12.81 -7.14
C ILE A 17 6.11 -14.15 -6.42
N GLY A 18 4.87 -14.54 -6.14
CA GLY A 18 4.59 -15.81 -5.47
C GLY A 18 5.00 -17.01 -6.32
N PHE A 19 4.75 -16.95 -7.62
CA PHE A 19 5.16 -18.00 -8.54
C PHE A 19 6.69 -18.01 -8.72
N TYR A 20 7.32 -16.84 -8.82
CA TYR A 20 8.77 -16.71 -8.88
C TYR A 20 9.45 -17.34 -7.64
N ASN A 21 9.04 -16.95 -6.44
CA ASN A 21 9.59 -17.50 -5.21
C ASN A 21 9.34 -19.02 -5.08
N GLN A 22 8.21 -19.50 -5.55
CA GLN A 22 7.94 -20.94 -5.59
C GLN A 22 8.90 -21.71 -6.51
N MET A 23 9.26 -21.12 -7.67
CA MET A 23 10.26 -21.71 -8.58
C MET A 23 11.64 -21.78 -7.92
N ILE A 24 12.02 -20.73 -7.16
CA ILE A 24 13.28 -20.73 -6.38
C ILE A 24 13.26 -21.84 -5.33
N GLN A 25 12.20 -21.94 -4.51
CA GLN A 25 12.07 -22.96 -3.47
C GLN A 25 12.16 -24.38 -4.02
N LYS A 26 11.73 -24.59 -5.25
CA LYS A 26 11.84 -25.89 -5.96
C LYS A 26 13.18 -26.14 -6.63
N GLY A 27 14.08 -25.14 -6.63
CA GLY A 27 15.35 -25.23 -7.34
C GLY A 27 15.24 -25.22 -8.87
N GLU A 28 14.13 -24.66 -9.40
CA GLU A 28 13.86 -24.58 -10.84
C GLU A 28 14.60 -23.42 -11.52
N LEU A 29 15.14 -22.46 -10.72
CA LEU A 29 15.87 -21.30 -11.22
C LEU A 29 17.33 -21.35 -10.79
N THR A 30 18.21 -21.10 -11.74
CA THR A 30 19.64 -20.85 -11.53
C THR A 30 20.04 -19.57 -12.26
N ASP A 31 20.98 -18.83 -11.71
CA ASP A 31 21.57 -17.68 -12.39
C ASP A 31 22.62 -18.12 -13.43
N GLU A 32 23.29 -17.15 -14.06
CA GLU A 32 24.31 -17.39 -15.08
C GLU A 32 25.54 -18.14 -14.54
N ASN A 33 25.75 -18.12 -13.21
CA ASN A 33 26.85 -18.80 -12.52
C ASN A 33 26.47 -20.21 -12.04
N GLY A 34 25.18 -20.57 -12.15
CA GLY A 34 24.65 -21.83 -11.65
C GLY A 34 24.20 -21.78 -10.18
N ASP A 35 24.21 -20.60 -9.57
CA ASP A 35 23.73 -20.38 -8.21
C ASP A 35 22.21 -20.17 -8.19
N HIS A 36 21.56 -20.53 -7.07
CA HIS A 36 20.15 -20.26 -6.89
C HIS A 36 19.95 -18.81 -6.43
N PRO A 37 19.15 -18.01 -7.16
CA PRO A 37 18.84 -16.65 -6.71
C PRO A 37 18.04 -16.68 -5.42
N ASP A 38 18.14 -15.59 -4.64
CA ASP A 38 17.35 -15.41 -3.43
C ASP A 38 15.87 -15.12 -3.74
N GLU A 39 14.99 -15.52 -2.83
CA GLU A 39 13.58 -15.17 -2.88
C GLU A 39 13.40 -13.63 -2.85
N MET A 40 12.50 -13.12 -3.64
CA MET A 40 12.15 -11.69 -3.60
C MET A 40 11.20 -11.41 -2.43
N PRO A 41 11.53 -10.46 -1.53
CA PRO A 41 10.62 -10.04 -0.48
C PRO A 41 9.46 -9.21 -1.04
N PHE A 42 8.31 -9.21 -0.35
CA PHE A 42 7.28 -8.22 -0.59
C PHE A 42 7.76 -6.84 -0.12
N ILE A 43 7.33 -5.81 -0.83
CA ILE A 43 7.61 -4.41 -0.48
C ILE A 43 6.29 -3.75 -0.10
N VAL A 44 6.25 -3.12 1.07
CA VAL A 44 5.12 -2.28 1.49
C VAL A 44 5.60 -0.84 1.55
N VAL A 45 4.98 0.01 0.74
CA VAL A 45 5.22 1.45 0.73
C VAL A 45 4.12 2.12 1.55
N VAL A 46 4.49 2.84 2.59
CA VAL A 46 3.57 3.57 3.46
C VAL A 46 3.74 5.06 3.23
N ILE A 47 2.64 5.73 2.86
CA ILE A 47 2.55 7.20 2.77
C ILE A 47 1.65 7.63 3.92
N ASP A 48 2.23 8.25 4.94
CA ASP A 48 1.53 8.66 6.16
C ASP A 48 0.62 9.88 5.92
N GLU A 49 1.10 10.87 5.16
CA GLU A 49 0.30 12.04 4.79
C GLU A 49 0.49 12.37 3.29
N LEU A 50 -0.49 11.93 2.49
CA LEU A 50 -0.46 12.17 1.05
C LEU A 50 -0.50 13.66 0.68
N SER A 51 -1.22 14.49 1.48
CA SER A 51 -1.36 15.91 1.16
C SER A 51 -0.02 16.63 1.07
N ASP A 52 0.96 16.25 1.87
CA ASP A 52 2.27 16.89 1.88
C ASP A 52 3.04 16.62 0.57
N LEU A 53 2.96 15.41 0.06
CA LEU A 53 3.54 15.05 -1.24
C LEU A 53 2.81 15.76 -2.39
N MET A 54 1.48 15.80 -2.35
CA MET A 54 0.66 16.44 -3.38
C MET A 54 0.88 17.95 -3.46
N MET A 55 1.25 18.61 -2.36
CA MET A 55 1.60 20.03 -2.34
C MET A 55 2.92 20.32 -3.03
N VAL A 56 3.87 19.41 -3.00
CA VAL A 56 5.22 19.60 -3.55
C VAL A 56 5.28 19.22 -5.03
N ALA A 57 4.75 18.08 -5.41
CA ALA A 57 4.86 17.51 -6.75
C ALA A 57 3.60 16.74 -7.15
N GLY A 58 2.41 17.34 -6.98
CA GLY A 58 1.12 16.67 -7.07
C GLY A 58 0.92 15.80 -8.31
N LYS A 59 1.28 16.30 -9.49
CA LYS A 59 1.12 15.54 -10.73
C LYS A 59 2.04 14.32 -10.79
N ASP A 60 3.30 14.46 -10.45
CA ASP A 60 4.27 13.37 -10.49
C ASP A 60 3.97 12.30 -9.44
N VAL A 61 3.51 12.72 -8.26
CA VAL A 61 3.06 11.83 -7.19
C VAL A 61 1.81 11.05 -7.61
N GLU A 62 0.80 11.72 -8.18
CA GLU A 62 -0.41 11.08 -8.68
C GLU A 62 -0.07 10.01 -9.73
N ASP A 63 0.71 10.38 -10.75
CA ASP A 63 1.11 9.47 -11.83
C ASP A 63 1.91 8.27 -11.30
N SER A 64 2.78 8.49 -10.32
CA SER A 64 3.55 7.43 -9.67
C SER A 64 2.67 6.46 -8.87
N ILE A 65 1.73 6.98 -8.08
CA ILE A 65 0.77 6.17 -7.31
C ILE A 65 -0.09 5.33 -8.27
N VAL A 66 -0.63 5.94 -9.31
CA VAL A 66 -1.46 5.25 -10.31
C VAL A 66 -0.67 4.13 -10.99
N ARG A 67 0.56 4.41 -11.40
CA ARG A 67 1.43 3.43 -12.05
C ARG A 67 1.75 2.24 -11.14
N ILE A 68 2.09 2.50 -9.88
CA ILE A 68 2.33 1.44 -8.90
C ILE A 68 1.06 0.65 -8.65
N ALA A 69 -0.08 1.31 -8.43
CA ALA A 69 -1.35 0.63 -8.17
C ALA A 69 -1.78 -0.30 -9.32
N GLN A 70 -1.48 0.07 -10.57
CA GLN A 70 -1.82 -0.71 -11.76
C GLN A 70 -0.90 -1.91 -12.00
N LEU A 71 0.40 -1.75 -11.77
CA LEU A 71 1.42 -2.69 -12.25
C LEU A 71 2.12 -3.47 -11.14
N ALA A 72 2.22 -2.91 -9.94
CA ALA A 72 3.12 -3.44 -8.92
C ALA A 72 2.58 -4.66 -8.16
N ARG A 73 1.28 -4.97 -8.29
CA ARG A 73 0.66 -6.13 -7.62
C ARG A 73 1.39 -7.44 -7.96
N ALA A 74 1.67 -7.66 -9.24
CA ALA A 74 2.39 -8.85 -9.68
C ALA A 74 3.84 -8.87 -9.16
N ALA A 75 4.46 -7.70 -9.01
CA ALA A 75 5.81 -7.53 -8.49
C ALA A 75 5.90 -7.65 -6.95
N GLY A 76 4.76 -7.82 -6.26
CA GLY A 76 4.71 -7.92 -4.80
C GLY A 76 4.95 -6.59 -4.08
N ILE A 77 4.58 -5.47 -4.70
CA ILE A 77 4.69 -4.13 -4.12
C ILE A 77 3.29 -3.63 -3.77
N HIS A 78 3.08 -3.23 -2.53
CA HIS A 78 1.80 -2.81 -1.98
C HIS A 78 1.89 -1.38 -1.46
N LEU A 79 0.80 -0.61 -1.62
CA LEU A 79 0.67 0.75 -1.13
C LEU A 79 -0.30 0.82 0.04
N ILE A 80 0.11 1.52 1.10
CA ILE A 80 -0.77 2.00 2.16
C ILE A 80 -0.67 3.53 2.15
N ILE A 81 -1.77 4.19 1.83
CA ILE A 81 -1.79 5.65 1.67
C ILE A 81 -2.77 6.23 2.69
N ALA A 82 -2.30 7.14 3.51
CA ALA A 82 -3.11 7.87 4.47
C ALA A 82 -3.08 9.38 4.21
N THR A 83 -4.11 10.07 4.67
CA THR A 83 -4.16 11.54 4.72
C THR A 83 -5.15 11.99 5.77
N GLN A 84 -4.82 13.06 6.47
CA GLN A 84 -5.72 13.78 7.37
C GLN A 84 -6.50 14.90 6.65
N ARG A 85 -6.22 15.13 5.35
CA ARG A 85 -6.85 16.16 4.53
C ARG A 85 -7.57 15.57 3.32
N PRO A 86 -8.76 14.97 3.52
CA PRO A 86 -9.50 14.31 2.46
C PRO A 86 -10.19 15.33 1.53
N SER A 87 -9.40 16.07 0.77
CA SER A 87 -9.89 16.98 -0.27
C SER A 87 -9.77 16.36 -1.65
N SER A 88 -10.55 16.84 -2.61
CA SER A 88 -10.51 16.37 -4.01
C SER A 88 -9.17 16.59 -4.71
N ASN A 89 -8.38 17.56 -4.21
CA ASN A 89 -7.03 17.84 -4.74
C ASN A 89 -5.97 16.87 -4.20
N VAL A 90 -6.25 16.18 -3.10
CA VAL A 90 -5.38 15.19 -2.47
C VAL A 90 -5.82 13.78 -2.87
N VAL A 91 -7.09 13.45 -2.64
CA VAL A 91 -7.68 12.16 -3.03
C VAL A 91 -8.39 12.34 -4.37
N THR A 92 -7.61 12.39 -5.42
CA THR A 92 -8.10 12.68 -6.77
C THR A 92 -8.94 11.53 -7.35
N GLY A 93 -9.68 11.81 -8.41
CA GLY A 93 -10.42 10.79 -9.14
C GLY A 93 -9.54 9.69 -9.72
N MET A 94 -8.31 10.03 -10.14
CA MET A 94 -7.33 9.07 -10.66
C MET A 94 -6.82 8.13 -9.57
N ILE A 95 -6.49 8.67 -8.39
CA ILE A 95 -6.10 7.86 -7.23
C ILE A 95 -7.24 6.94 -6.83
N LYS A 96 -8.48 7.45 -6.70
CA LYS A 96 -9.65 6.64 -6.32
C LYS A 96 -9.98 5.53 -7.31
N ALA A 97 -9.78 5.76 -8.59
CA ALA A 97 -10.02 4.76 -9.63
C ALA A 97 -9.05 3.57 -9.54
N ASN A 98 -7.85 3.78 -9.01
CA ASN A 98 -6.80 2.77 -8.91
C ASN A 98 -6.61 2.21 -7.49
N ILE A 99 -6.89 3.01 -6.46
CA ILE A 99 -6.92 2.57 -5.05
C ILE A 99 -8.39 2.33 -4.67
N THR A 100 -8.85 1.13 -4.90
CA THR A 100 -10.27 0.76 -4.76
C THR A 100 -10.67 0.30 -3.36
N ASN A 101 -9.71 -0.20 -2.57
CA ASN A 101 -9.92 -0.54 -1.17
C ASN A 101 -9.67 0.72 -0.32
N ARG A 102 -10.70 1.20 0.37
CA ARG A 102 -10.65 2.48 1.09
C ARG A 102 -11.23 2.36 2.48
N ILE A 103 -10.58 3.03 3.42
CA ILE A 103 -11.03 3.13 4.82
C ILE A 103 -11.31 4.59 5.11
N GLY A 104 -12.54 4.89 5.52
CA GLY A 104 -12.93 6.17 6.08
C GLY A 104 -13.04 6.07 7.60
N LEU A 105 -12.17 6.76 8.32
CA LEU A 105 -12.32 7.02 9.75
C LEU A 105 -13.25 8.20 9.97
N LEU A 106 -13.52 8.56 11.24
CA LEU A 106 -14.33 9.74 11.57
C LEU A 106 -13.78 10.99 10.86
N VAL A 107 -14.64 11.68 10.14
CA VAL A 107 -14.35 12.96 9.48
C VAL A 107 -15.33 14.03 9.94
N ALA A 108 -14.97 15.31 9.70
CA ALA A 108 -15.77 16.44 10.16
C ALA A 108 -17.08 16.62 9.37
N THR A 109 -17.08 16.34 8.08
CA THR A 109 -18.21 16.63 7.19
C THR A 109 -18.58 15.45 6.28
N ASN A 110 -19.82 15.47 5.78
CA ASN A 110 -20.25 14.50 4.78
C ASN A 110 -19.55 14.70 3.43
N VAL A 111 -19.00 15.89 3.17
CA VAL A 111 -18.20 16.16 1.96
C VAL A 111 -16.90 15.35 2.03
N ASP A 112 -16.22 15.37 3.17
CA ASP A 112 -15.00 14.60 3.38
C ASP A 112 -15.26 13.10 3.23
N SER A 113 -16.38 12.61 3.79
CA SER A 113 -16.81 11.22 3.62
C SER A 113 -16.99 10.86 2.15
N ARG A 114 -17.60 11.74 1.35
CA ARG A 114 -17.79 11.51 -0.09
C ARG A 114 -16.47 11.53 -0.87
N VAL A 115 -15.52 12.37 -0.46
CA VAL A 115 -14.19 12.37 -1.08
C VAL A 115 -13.52 11.01 -0.90
N ILE A 116 -13.62 10.39 0.28
CA ILE A 116 -12.96 9.11 0.56
C ILE A 116 -13.76 7.93 -0.02
N LEU A 117 -15.07 7.88 0.27
CA LEU A 117 -15.90 6.69 0.10
C LEU A 117 -16.91 6.78 -1.05
N ASP A 118 -16.95 7.92 -1.75
CA ASP A 118 -17.99 8.29 -2.73
C ASP A 118 -19.42 8.33 -2.15
N GLN A 119 -19.55 8.27 -0.82
CA GLN A 119 -20.82 8.37 -0.10
C GLN A 119 -20.65 9.01 1.28
N ALA A 120 -21.73 9.53 1.83
CA ALA A 120 -21.79 10.01 3.21
C ALA A 120 -21.78 8.84 4.21
N GLY A 121 -21.38 9.11 5.46
CA GLY A 121 -21.46 8.15 6.57
C GLY A 121 -20.27 8.18 7.51
N ALA A 122 -19.08 8.50 7.04
CA ALA A 122 -17.89 8.58 7.91
C ALA A 122 -17.99 9.73 8.94
N GLU A 123 -18.76 10.79 8.65
CA GLU A 123 -19.06 11.86 9.59
C GLU A 123 -19.94 11.44 10.77
N LYS A 124 -20.52 10.24 10.73
CA LYS A 124 -21.38 9.68 11.79
C LYS A 124 -20.68 8.62 12.64
N LEU A 125 -19.42 8.37 12.37
CA LEU A 125 -18.60 7.46 13.16
C LEU A 125 -18.32 8.05 14.54
N VAL A 126 -18.00 7.18 15.51
CA VAL A 126 -17.77 7.61 16.90
C VAL A 126 -16.29 7.85 17.22
N GLY A 127 -15.39 7.65 16.27
CA GLY A 127 -13.94 7.74 16.49
C GLY A 127 -13.35 6.47 17.11
N ASN A 128 -12.14 6.58 17.67
CA ASN A 128 -11.47 5.49 18.37
C ASN A 128 -11.37 4.18 17.55
N GLY A 129 -11.06 4.29 16.27
CA GLY A 129 -10.95 3.13 15.38
C GLY A 129 -12.26 2.66 14.74
N ASP A 130 -13.39 3.32 15.02
CA ASP A 130 -14.63 3.09 14.28
C ASP A 130 -14.46 3.56 12.82
N MET A 131 -14.72 2.71 11.87
CA MET A 131 -14.40 2.96 10.47
C MET A 131 -15.47 2.42 9.51
N LEU A 132 -15.50 2.98 8.31
CA LEU A 132 -16.19 2.42 7.15
C LEU A 132 -15.14 1.87 6.17
N PHE A 133 -15.20 0.59 5.90
CA PHE A 133 -14.32 -0.05 4.93
C PHE A 133 -15.08 -0.37 3.64
N SER A 134 -14.57 0.15 2.53
CA SER A 134 -15.11 -0.05 1.19
C SER A 134 -14.21 -0.96 0.37
N LYS A 135 -14.83 -1.96 -0.24
CA LYS A 135 -14.23 -2.82 -1.27
C LYS A 135 -15.17 -2.91 -2.46
N PRO A 136 -14.65 -3.01 -3.71
CA PRO A 136 -15.48 -3.12 -4.91
C PRO A 136 -16.49 -4.27 -4.84
N GLU A 137 -16.07 -5.43 -4.30
CA GLU A 137 -16.90 -6.65 -4.25
C GLU A 137 -18.06 -6.55 -3.27
N TRP A 138 -18.06 -5.57 -2.37
CA TRP A 138 -19.11 -5.46 -1.34
C TRP A 138 -20.29 -4.59 -1.75
N GLY A 139 -20.14 -3.79 -2.79
CA GLY A 139 -21.17 -2.86 -3.27
C GLY A 139 -21.47 -1.70 -2.30
N LYS A 140 -21.34 -1.91 -0.99
CA LYS A 140 -21.48 -0.89 0.06
C LYS A 140 -20.38 -1.05 1.11
N PRO A 141 -19.87 0.04 1.69
CA PRO A 141 -18.94 -0.01 2.81
C PRO A 141 -19.55 -0.76 4.01
N LYS A 142 -18.70 -1.49 4.71
CA LYS A 142 -19.04 -2.13 5.98
C LYS A 142 -18.45 -1.33 7.13
N ARG A 143 -19.23 -1.17 8.21
CA ARG A 143 -18.75 -0.57 9.44
C ARG A 143 -17.96 -1.61 10.24
N ILE A 144 -16.76 -1.26 10.63
CA ILE A 144 -15.83 -2.13 11.35
C ILE A 144 -15.26 -1.34 12.52
N GLN A 145 -15.08 -2.02 13.66
CA GLN A 145 -14.38 -1.46 14.81
C GLN A 145 -12.93 -1.94 14.79
N GLY A 146 -11.98 -1.01 14.69
CA GLY A 146 -10.55 -1.27 14.84
C GLY A 146 -10.20 -1.52 16.30
N CYS A 147 -9.16 -2.34 16.54
CA CYS A 147 -8.61 -2.55 17.87
C CYS A 147 -7.92 -1.26 18.36
N PHE A 148 -7.94 -1.07 19.67
CA PHE A 148 -7.02 -0.13 20.29
C PHE A 148 -5.60 -0.72 20.27
N VAL A 149 -4.61 0.08 19.92
CA VAL A 149 -3.20 -0.29 19.96
C VAL A 149 -2.49 0.74 20.85
N SER A 150 -1.86 0.28 21.93
CA SER A 150 -1.14 1.14 22.86
C SER A 150 0.27 1.49 22.35
N GLU A 151 0.83 2.57 22.91
CA GLU A 151 2.24 2.95 22.60
C GLU A 151 3.21 1.86 22.98
N GLU A 152 2.95 1.10 24.06
CA GLU A 152 3.78 -0.02 24.52
C GLU A 152 3.74 -1.18 23.52
N GLU A 153 2.58 -1.50 22.96
CA GLU A 153 2.44 -2.53 21.92
C GLU A 153 3.17 -2.12 20.64
N ILE A 154 3.10 -0.83 20.25
CA ILE A 154 3.85 -0.29 19.12
C ILE A 154 5.35 -0.42 19.37
N ALA A 155 5.85 0.03 20.54
CA ALA A 155 7.25 -0.03 20.91
C ALA A 155 7.76 -1.48 20.91
N SER A 156 7.02 -2.40 21.50
CA SER A 156 7.37 -3.83 21.53
C SER A 156 7.45 -4.43 20.11
N THR A 157 6.50 -4.07 19.25
CA THR A 157 6.49 -4.52 17.85
C THR A 157 7.70 -3.99 17.09
N VAL A 158 8.03 -2.71 17.28
CA VAL A 158 9.20 -2.07 16.65
C VAL A 158 10.51 -2.72 17.15
N GLU A 159 10.64 -3.00 18.44
CA GLU A 159 11.81 -3.71 18.97
C GLU A 159 11.95 -5.11 18.39
N HIS A 160 10.84 -5.84 18.28
CA HIS A 160 10.84 -7.16 17.66
C HIS A 160 11.31 -7.09 16.19
N LEU A 161 10.83 -6.12 15.42
CA LEU A 161 11.26 -5.93 14.03
C LEU A 161 12.75 -5.58 13.94
N LYS A 162 13.24 -4.68 14.81
CA LYS A 162 14.66 -4.32 14.88
C LYS A 162 15.57 -5.49 15.26
N SER A 163 15.08 -6.45 16.05
CA SER A 163 15.85 -7.64 16.41
C SER A 163 16.08 -8.61 15.25
N GLN A 164 15.28 -8.51 14.18
CA GLN A 164 15.41 -9.35 12.99
C GLN A 164 16.46 -8.86 11.99
N GLY A 165 16.84 -7.59 12.05
CA GLY A 165 17.85 -6.99 11.18
C GLY A 165 17.96 -5.49 11.36
N ALA A 166 19.13 -4.94 11.03
CA ALA A 166 19.32 -3.50 10.97
C ALA A 166 18.75 -2.95 9.64
N PRO A 167 18.19 -1.73 9.64
CA PRO A 167 17.77 -1.10 8.39
C PRO A 167 18.98 -0.78 7.51
N GLU A 168 18.92 -1.17 6.25
CA GLU A 168 19.88 -0.77 5.22
C GLU A 168 19.35 0.49 4.52
N TYR A 169 20.04 1.60 4.74
CA TYR A 169 19.69 2.86 4.08
C TYR A 169 20.49 3.00 2.77
N HIS A 170 19.82 2.97 1.65
CA HIS A 170 20.39 3.35 0.37
C HIS A 170 20.34 4.88 0.26
N LEU A 171 21.48 5.54 0.52
CA LEU A 171 21.61 7.00 0.50
C LEU A 171 21.86 7.58 -0.91
N GLU A 172 21.59 6.83 -1.96
CA GLU A 172 21.64 7.33 -3.33
C GLU A 172 20.29 8.02 -3.66
N ILE A 173 20.24 9.32 -3.33
CA ILE A 173 19.24 10.27 -3.83
C ILE A 173 19.96 11.32 -4.66
#